data_4053788d9030198e88d8ef9bd83b4e99
#
_entry.id   4053788d9030198e88d8ef9bd83b4e99
#
_cell.length_a   1.000
_cell.length_b   1.000
_cell.length_c   1.000
_cell.angle_alpha   90.00
_cell.angle_beta   90.00
_cell.angle_gamma   90.00
#
_symmetry.space_group_name_H-M   'P 1'
#
loop_
_entity.id
_entity.type
_entity.pdbx_description
1 polymer ?
#
loop_
_entity_poly.entity_id
_entity_poly.type
_entity_poly.pdbx_seq_one_letter_code
_entity_poly.pdbx_strand_id
1 'polypeptide(L)'
;MGITSKVRQSVALTADGQFQALVGGSAVNITKCNIMSVFMQASAADAEIKIYNEIGTAKTAAKLIYHGKFASAANNSRQFDLPGAGIYADTGLYADLTNCDFCYIIGTF
;
A
#
# COMPACT_ATOMS: atom_id res chain seq x y z
N MET A 1 -8.18 24.33 0.87
CA MET A 1 -6.72 24.15 1.01
C MET A 1 -6.34 22.72 0.66
N GLY A 2 -5.37 22.53 -0.19
CA GLY A 2 -4.87 21.22 -0.57
C GLY A 2 -4.00 20.59 0.52
N ILE A 3 -3.80 19.28 0.40
CA ILE A 3 -2.89 18.53 1.26
C ILE A 3 -1.46 18.78 0.77
N THR A 4 -0.58 19.19 1.67
CA THR A 4 0.84 19.31 1.35
C THR A 4 1.47 17.92 1.37
N SER A 5 2.05 17.49 0.24
CA SER A 5 2.74 16.22 0.16
C SER A 5 3.98 16.22 1.05
N LYS A 6 4.15 15.15 1.81
CA LYS A 6 5.32 14.92 2.64
C LYS A 6 5.53 13.43 2.82
N VAL A 7 6.71 13.03 3.26
CA VAL A 7 6.99 11.63 3.58
C VAL A 7 6.22 11.24 4.83
N ARG A 8 5.41 10.20 4.73
CA ARG A 8 4.63 9.70 5.86
C ARG A 8 4.15 8.27 5.64
N GLN A 9 3.63 7.68 6.70
CA GLN A 9 3.08 6.35 6.70
C GLN A 9 1.57 6.41 6.49
N SER A 10 1.03 5.51 5.67
CA SER A 10 -0.41 5.37 5.52
C SER A 10 -1.04 4.70 6.74
N VAL A 11 -2.36 4.78 6.85
CA VAL A 11 -3.13 3.97 7.81
C VAL A 11 -2.94 2.50 7.45
N ALA A 12 -2.75 1.64 8.45
CA ALA A 12 -2.60 0.20 8.21
C ALA A 12 -3.89 -0.39 7.66
N LEU A 13 -3.76 -1.25 6.64
CA LEU A 13 -4.87 -2.02 6.09
C LEU A 13 -4.82 -3.45 6.64
N THR A 14 -5.96 -3.96 7.07
CA THR A 14 -6.12 -5.33 7.54
C THR A 14 -6.90 -6.20 6.56
N ALA A 15 -7.38 -5.63 5.49
CA ALA A 15 -8.14 -6.30 4.42
C ALA A 15 -7.93 -5.51 3.12
N ASP A 16 -8.37 -6.08 2.00
CA ASP A 16 -8.34 -5.39 0.71
C ASP A 16 -9.01 -4.03 0.83
N GLY A 17 -8.41 -3.01 0.24
CA GLY A 17 -8.98 -1.66 0.28
C GLY A 17 -8.02 -0.59 -0.24
N GLN A 18 -8.49 0.64 -0.20
CA GLN A 18 -7.68 1.81 -0.55
C GLN A 18 -6.77 2.18 0.61
N PHE A 19 -5.50 2.44 0.33
CA PHE A 19 -4.63 3.06 1.32
C PHE A 19 -5.12 4.46 1.65
N GLN A 20 -5.06 4.82 2.92
CA GLN A 20 -5.58 6.08 3.42
C GLN A 20 -4.54 6.85 4.21
N ALA A 21 -4.65 8.16 4.18
CA ALA A 21 -3.88 9.08 5.01
C ALA A 21 -4.79 9.67 6.09
N LEU A 22 -4.22 10.01 7.24
CA LEU A 22 -4.95 10.77 8.25
C LEU A 22 -4.81 12.26 7.95
N VAL A 23 -5.94 12.93 7.77
CA VAL A 23 -6.02 14.37 7.52
C VAL A 23 -6.97 14.98 8.54
N GLY A 24 -6.43 15.75 9.46
CA GLY A 24 -7.23 16.33 10.55
C GLY A 24 -7.93 15.28 11.41
N GLY A 25 -7.31 14.11 11.59
CA GLY A 25 -7.88 13.01 12.36
C GLY A 25 -8.84 12.12 11.59
N SER A 26 -9.13 12.42 10.32
CA SER A 26 -10.01 11.61 9.46
C SER A 26 -9.21 10.84 8.43
N ALA A 27 -9.62 9.59 8.16
CA ALA A 27 -9.00 8.78 7.12
C ALA A 27 -9.52 9.20 5.74
N VAL A 28 -8.60 9.48 4.83
CA VAL A 28 -8.90 9.94 3.47
C VAL A 28 -8.13 9.08 2.48
N ASN A 29 -8.78 8.63 1.42
CA ASN A 29 -8.13 7.83 0.39
C ASN A 29 -6.98 8.60 -0.27
N ILE A 30 -5.83 7.94 -0.39
CA ILE A 30 -4.68 8.50 -1.08
C ILE A 30 -4.93 8.37 -2.58
N THR A 31 -4.90 9.49 -3.31
CA THR A 31 -5.13 9.52 -4.76
C THR A 31 -3.87 9.78 -5.56
N LYS A 32 -2.88 10.41 -4.95
CA LYS A 32 -1.57 10.65 -5.56
C LYS A 32 -0.49 10.34 -4.55
N CYS A 33 0.49 9.56 -4.96
CA CYS A 33 1.53 9.11 -4.04
C CYS A 33 2.76 8.63 -4.80
N ASN A 34 3.93 8.91 -4.23
CA ASN A 34 5.15 8.21 -4.58
C ASN A 34 5.40 7.18 -3.49
N ILE A 35 5.26 5.90 -3.80
CA ILE A 35 5.48 4.83 -2.83
C ILE A 35 6.98 4.58 -2.69
N MET A 36 7.50 4.72 -1.48
CA MET A 36 8.93 4.52 -1.18
C MET A 36 9.20 3.18 -0.52
N SER A 37 8.28 2.69 0.29
CA SER A 37 8.38 1.41 0.98
C SER A 37 7.00 0.80 1.16
N VAL A 38 6.96 -0.53 1.19
CA VAL A 38 5.75 -1.28 1.53
C VAL A 38 6.10 -2.20 2.69
N PHE A 39 5.32 -2.12 3.77
CA PHE A 39 5.47 -3.01 4.91
C PHE A 39 4.30 -3.97 4.98
N MET A 40 4.58 -5.24 5.27
CA MET A 40 3.52 -6.21 5.48
C MET A 40 3.91 -7.23 6.56
N GLN A 41 2.92 -7.66 7.34
CA GLN A 41 3.06 -8.77 8.27
C GLN A 41 2.22 -9.94 7.78
N ALA A 42 2.84 -11.11 7.66
CA ALA A 42 2.18 -12.31 7.18
C ALA A 42 1.28 -12.93 8.24
N SER A 43 0.09 -13.39 7.85
CA SER A 43 -0.78 -14.21 8.68
C SER A 43 -0.57 -15.71 8.44
N ALA A 44 0.04 -16.05 7.30
CA ALA A 44 0.35 -17.41 6.90
C ALA A 44 1.50 -17.41 5.90
N ALA A 45 2.00 -18.59 5.52
CA ALA A 45 3.02 -18.69 4.49
C ALA A 45 2.51 -18.17 3.14
N ASP A 46 3.44 -17.75 2.28
CA ASP A 46 3.15 -17.19 0.95
C ASP A 46 2.30 -15.91 1.00
N ALA A 47 2.65 -15.02 1.91
CA ALA A 47 2.01 -13.71 1.99
C ALA A 47 2.29 -12.89 0.73
N GLU A 48 1.28 -12.17 0.27
CA GLU A 48 1.34 -11.45 -0.98
C GLU A 48 0.56 -10.13 -0.89
N ILE A 49 1.10 -9.09 -1.51
CA ILE A 49 0.42 -7.81 -1.67
C ILE A 49 0.52 -7.37 -3.13
N LYS A 50 -0.61 -6.98 -3.70
CA LYS A 50 -0.66 -6.32 -5.01
C LYS A 50 -1.25 -4.93 -4.81
N ILE A 51 -0.63 -3.93 -5.41
CA ILE A 51 -1.12 -2.55 -5.35
C ILE A 51 -1.46 -2.09 -6.76
N TYR A 52 -2.68 -1.57 -6.91
CA TYR A 52 -3.22 -1.11 -8.18
C TYR A 52 -3.41 0.41 -8.15
N ASN A 53 -3.01 1.07 -9.22
CA ASN A 53 -3.25 2.51 -9.40
C ASN A 53 -4.68 2.74 -9.88
N GLU A 54 -5.64 2.52 -8.98
CA GLU A 54 -7.06 2.71 -9.27
C GLU A 54 -7.85 2.95 -7.99
N ILE A 55 -9.01 3.58 -8.11
CA ILE A 55 -9.89 3.87 -6.97
C ILE A 55 -10.98 2.80 -6.77
N GLY A 56 -11.21 1.95 -7.75
CA GLY A 56 -12.19 0.88 -7.65
C GLY A 56 -11.61 -0.40 -7.09
N THR A 57 -12.43 -1.43 -7.06
CA THR A 57 -12.08 -2.76 -6.55
C THR A 57 -11.88 -3.79 -7.66
N ALA A 58 -11.77 -3.32 -8.92
CA ALA A 58 -11.75 -4.19 -10.09
C ALA A 58 -10.47 -5.02 -10.22
N LYS A 59 -9.38 -4.60 -9.58
CA LYS A 59 -8.07 -5.26 -9.67
C LYS A 59 -7.65 -5.41 -11.14
N THR A 60 -7.70 -4.30 -11.86
CA THR A 60 -7.40 -4.26 -13.30
C THR A 60 -5.91 -4.53 -13.52
N ALA A 61 -5.59 -5.61 -14.24
CA ALA A 61 -4.21 -6.04 -14.42
C ALA A 61 -3.31 -4.95 -15.02
N ALA A 62 -3.82 -4.15 -15.94
CA ALA A 62 -3.06 -3.06 -16.56
C ALA A 62 -2.73 -1.92 -15.58
N LYS A 63 -3.36 -1.89 -14.41
CA LYS A 63 -3.15 -0.87 -13.38
C LYS A 63 -2.31 -1.37 -12.20
N LEU A 64 -1.84 -2.61 -12.27
CA LEU A 64 -0.95 -3.15 -11.24
C LEU A 64 0.39 -2.42 -11.28
N ILE A 65 0.79 -1.81 -10.16
CA ILE A 65 2.03 -1.04 -10.07
C ILE A 65 3.03 -1.66 -9.11
N TYR A 66 2.59 -2.54 -8.21
CA TYR A 66 3.49 -3.20 -7.28
C TYR A 66 2.96 -4.59 -6.92
N HIS A 67 3.87 -5.54 -6.84
CA HIS A 67 3.57 -6.92 -6.43
C HIS A 67 4.68 -7.39 -5.52
N GLY A 68 4.40 -7.53 -4.23
CA GLY A 68 5.33 -8.03 -3.23
C GLY A 68 4.89 -9.39 -2.72
N LYS A 69 5.84 -10.31 -2.54
CA LYS A 69 5.56 -11.66 -2.10
C LYS A 69 6.71 -12.19 -1.26
N PHE A 70 6.42 -12.90 -0.18
CA PHE A 70 7.44 -13.63 0.53
C PHE A 70 6.88 -14.90 1.17
N ALA A 71 7.68 -15.97 1.08
CA ALA A 71 7.32 -17.28 1.60
C ALA A 71 7.74 -17.39 3.05
N SER A 72 7.03 -16.73 3.94
CA SER A 72 7.34 -16.70 5.35
C SER A 72 6.17 -17.23 6.18
N ALA A 73 6.47 -17.71 7.39
CA ALA A 73 5.44 -18.20 8.29
C ALA A 73 4.61 -17.04 8.88
N ALA A 74 3.50 -17.39 9.53
CA ALA A 74 2.65 -16.42 10.21
C ALA A 74 3.46 -15.56 11.20
N ASN A 75 3.03 -14.32 11.39
CA ASN A 75 3.60 -13.31 12.28
C ASN A 75 4.99 -12.79 11.90
N ASN A 76 5.54 -13.23 10.77
CA ASN A 76 6.74 -12.63 10.24
C ASN A 76 6.38 -11.37 9.43
N SER A 77 7.23 -10.36 9.52
CA SER A 77 7.02 -9.10 8.82
C SER A 77 8.18 -8.81 7.88
N ARG A 78 7.91 -8.00 6.87
CA ARG A 78 8.91 -7.59 5.90
C ARG A 78 8.61 -6.20 5.39
N GLN A 79 9.68 -5.41 5.24
CA GLN A 79 9.62 -4.12 4.56
C GLN A 79 10.32 -4.24 3.22
N PHE A 80 9.62 -3.82 2.17
CA PHE A 80 10.15 -3.79 0.81
C PHE A 80 10.47 -2.35 0.48
N ASP A 81 11.75 -2.01 0.43
CA ASP A 81 12.19 -0.68 0.03
C ASP A 81 12.28 -0.62 -1.49
N LEU A 82 11.71 0.42 -2.08
CA LEU A 82 11.68 0.58 -3.53
C LEU A 82 12.85 1.44 -3.98
N PRO A 83 13.51 1.07 -5.08
CA PRO A 83 14.69 1.81 -5.54
C PRO A 83 14.35 3.18 -6.13
N GLY A 84 15.31 4.08 -6.12
CA GLY A 84 15.21 5.39 -6.74
C GLY A 84 14.12 6.26 -6.13
N ALA A 85 13.31 6.88 -6.98
CA ALA A 85 12.22 7.76 -6.57
C ALA A 85 10.96 6.99 -6.13
N GLY A 86 10.99 5.67 -6.12
CA GLY A 86 9.84 4.85 -5.78
C GLY A 86 8.89 4.64 -6.96
N ILE A 87 7.64 4.32 -6.64
CA ILE A 87 6.61 4.08 -7.64
C ILE A 87 5.52 5.13 -7.51
N TYR A 88 5.21 5.81 -8.61
CA TYR A 88 4.22 6.87 -8.62
C TYR A 88 2.83 6.33 -8.97
N ALA A 89 1.83 6.74 -8.18
CA ALA A 89 0.42 6.51 -8.47
C ALA A 89 -0.30 7.85 -8.56
N ASP A 90 -1.17 8.01 -9.54
CA ASP A 90 -1.87 9.27 -9.80
C ASP A 90 -3.40 9.17 -9.72
N THR A 91 -3.95 7.99 -9.52
CA THR A 91 -5.41 7.78 -9.51
C THR A 91 -5.90 7.25 -8.17
N GLY A 92 -5.19 6.31 -7.58
CA GLY A 92 -5.53 5.72 -6.31
C GLY A 92 -4.55 4.63 -5.93
N LEU A 93 -4.76 4.02 -4.77
CA LEU A 93 -3.90 2.94 -4.29
C LEU A 93 -4.78 1.86 -3.69
N TYR A 94 -5.21 0.92 -4.51
CA TYR A 94 -5.99 -0.22 -4.05
C TYR A 94 -5.07 -1.40 -3.74
N ALA A 95 -5.19 -1.96 -2.54
CA ALA A 95 -4.41 -3.12 -2.12
C ALA A 95 -5.24 -4.40 -2.17
N ASP A 96 -4.66 -5.44 -2.78
CA ASP A 96 -5.16 -6.80 -2.78
C ASP A 96 -4.22 -7.64 -1.93
N LEU A 97 -4.69 -8.13 -0.79
CA LEU A 97 -3.89 -8.81 0.22
C LEU A 97 -4.20 -10.30 0.26
N THR A 98 -3.15 -11.12 0.34
CA THR A 98 -3.26 -12.56 0.53
C THR A 98 -2.36 -12.98 1.70
N ASN A 99 -2.93 -13.70 2.68
CA ASN A 99 -2.19 -14.17 3.85
C ASN A 99 -1.43 -13.06 4.57
N CYS A 100 -2.08 -11.91 4.73
CA CYS A 100 -1.49 -10.71 5.30
C CYS A 100 -2.34 -10.23 6.48
N ASP A 101 -1.72 -10.09 7.66
CA ASP A 101 -2.40 -9.54 8.85
C ASP A 101 -2.67 -8.06 8.69
N PHE A 102 -1.65 -7.33 8.27
CA PHE A 102 -1.79 -5.91 7.97
C PHE A 102 -0.65 -5.45 7.07
N CYS A 103 -0.87 -4.34 6.40
CA CYS A 103 0.14 -3.69 5.59
C CYS A 103 -0.03 -2.17 5.65
N TYR A 104 1.03 -1.46 5.33
CA TYR A 104 0.98 -0.01 5.11
C TYR A 104 2.08 0.37 4.13
N ILE A 105 1.98 1.58 3.62
CA ILE A 105 3.03 2.13 2.76
C ILE A 105 3.67 3.32 3.44
N ILE A 106 4.91 3.60 3.06
CA ILE A 106 5.60 4.84 3.35
C ILE A 106 5.86 5.51 2.01
N GLY A 107 5.50 6.77 1.90
CA GLY A 107 5.65 7.50 0.66
C GLY A 107 5.40 8.98 0.84
N THR A 108 5.38 9.69 -0.28
CA THR A 108 5.04 11.12 -0.28
C THR A 108 3.61 11.28 -0.75
N PHE A 109 2.79 11.83 0.11
CA PHE A 109 1.38 12.10 -0.18
C PHE A 109 0.79 13.14 0.77
#